data_6ce18f3e41ae007992347cb252469d12
#
_entry.id   6ce18f3e41ae007992347cb252469d12
#
_cell.length_a   1.000
_cell.length_b   1.000
_cell.length_c   1.000
_cell.angle_alpha   90.00
_cell.angle_beta   90.00
_cell.angle_gamma   90.00
#
_symmetry.space_group_name_H-M   'P 1'
#
loop_
_entity.id
_entity.type
_entity.pdbx_description
1 polymer ?
#
loop_
_entity_poly.entity_id
_entity_poly.type
_entity_poly.pdbx_seq_one_letter_code
_entity_poly.pdbx_strand_id
1 'polypeptide(L)'
;YKFKYEKPEFSGRAVDAVIYELHVRDFTIDPAIKNPLKGKFLGLLENCKTPDGHPTGLQYLKELGVTHIQLQPIYDFGSVDELNPDKLYNWGYDPVQYNVPEGWYSTDPNDPYKRLNELRQLIDEIHHAGMRVTMDVVYNHVYDNKTFPFDKLVPGYYFRYDERGMLTNV
;
A
#
# COMPACT_ATOMS: atom_id res chain seq x y z
N TYR A 1 -6.57 10.11 -12.83
CA TYR A 1 -5.25 9.81 -13.37
C TYR A 1 -5.33 8.77 -14.49
N LYS A 2 -4.58 8.97 -15.56
CA LYS A 2 -4.45 8.04 -16.68
C LYS A 2 -3.00 7.55 -16.73
N PHE A 3 -2.81 6.22 -16.74
CA PHE A 3 -1.47 5.63 -16.90
C PHE A 3 -0.78 6.10 -18.17
N LYS A 4 0.50 6.38 -18.09
CA LYS A 4 1.37 6.86 -19.19
C LYS A 4 2.37 5.80 -19.63
N TYR A 5 2.70 4.87 -18.72
CA TYR A 5 3.71 3.85 -18.93
C TYR A 5 3.09 2.46 -18.82
N GLU A 6 3.53 1.58 -19.68
CA GLU A 6 3.16 0.18 -19.59
C GLU A 6 3.94 -0.52 -18.48
N LYS A 7 3.35 -1.58 -17.92
CA LYS A 7 4.05 -2.42 -16.96
C LYS A 7 5.27 -3.05 -17.66
N PRO A 8 6.49 -2.88 -17.10
CA PRO A 8 7.71 -3.45 -17.68
C PRO A 8 7.58 -4.97 -17.85
N GLU A 9 8.08 -5.49 -18.95
CA GLU A 9 8.24 -6.93 -19.11
C GLU A 9 9.37 -7.46 -18.20
N PHE A 10 9.18 -8.64 -17.68
CA PHE A 10 10.21 -9.37 -16.93
C PHE A 10 10.54 -10.64 -17.68
N SER A 11 11.64 -10.61 -18.43
CA SER A 11 12.12 -11.73 -19.24
C SER A 11 12.92 -12.75 -18.45
N GLY A 12 13.19 -12.48 -17.17
CA GLY A 12 13.91 -13.38 -16.28
C GLY A 12 13.06 -14.57 -15.81
N ARG A 13 13.75 -15.58 -15.26
CA ARG A 13 13.09 -16.66 -14.51
C ARG A 13 12.64 -16.13 -13.14
N ALA A 14 11.72 -16.83 -12.47
CA ALA A 14 11.26 -16.42 -11.13
C ALA A 14 12.42 -16.20 -10.13
N VAL A 15 13.48 -17.00 -10.23
CA VAL A 15 14.68 -16.89 -9.37
C VAL A 15 15.56 -15.66 -9.68
N ASP A 16 15.35 -15.01 -10.78
CA ASP A 16 16.10 -13.82 -11.18
C ASP A 16 15.40 -12.53 -10.67
N ALA A 17 14.21 -12.66 -10.05
CA ALA A 17 13.50 -11.53 -9.46
C ALA A 17 14.16 -11.08 -8.15
N VAL A 18 14.42 -9.79 -8.06
CA VAL A 18 14.82 -9.10 -6.83
C VAL A 18 13.61 -8.35 -6.30
N ILE A 19 12.99 -8.88 -5.25
CA ILE A 19 11.76 -8.33 -4.67
C ILE A 19 12.14 -7.54 -3.43
N TYR A 20 11.70 -6.30 -3.37
CA TYR A 20 11.85 -5.45 -2.18
C TYR A 20 10.47 -5.18 -1.58
N GLU A 21 10.23 -5.72 -0.39
CA GLU A 21 9.02 -5.44 0.38
C GLU A 21 9.18 -4.15 1.17
N LEU A 22 8.19 -3.28 1.12
CA LEU A 22 8.19 -2.03 1.86
C LEU A 22 6.80 -1.65 2.37
N HIS A 23 6.79 -0.98 3.52
CA HIS A 23 5.64 -0.28 4.06
C HIS A 23 5.68 1.18 3.57
N VAL A 24 4.60 1.67 2.95
CA VAL A 24 4.55 2.99 2.29
C VAL A 24 5.00 4.12 3.22
N ARG A 25 4.50 4.13 4.47
CA ARG A 25 4.87 5.14 5.45
C ARG A 25 6.32 5.00 5.88
N ASP A 26 6.71 3.83 6.33
CA ASP A 26 7.99 3.62 7.01
C ASP A 26 9.18 3.82 6.07
N PHE A 27 9.00 3.54 4.80
CA PHE A 27 10.04 3.71 3.80
C PHE A 27 10.48 5.18 3.60
N THR A 28 9.63 6.14 3.99
CA THR A 28 9.91 7.57 3.76
C THR A 28 9.80 8.43 5.02
N ILE A 29 9.48 7.85 6.20
CA ILE A 29 9.12 8.61 7.41
C ILE A 29 10.32 9.18 8.17
N ASP A 30 11.55 8.73 7.89
CA ASP A 30 12.74 9.13 8.62
C ASP A 30 12.83 10.67 8.72
N PRO A 31 12.90 11.24 9.94
CA PRO A 31 12.96 12.68 10.14
C PRO A 31 14.26 13.33 9.62
N ALA A 32 15.33 12.56 9.46
CA ALA A 32 16.59 13.04 8.87
C ALA A 32 16.46 13.33 7.37
N ILE A 33 15.47 12.74 6.70
CA ILE A 33 15.20 12.97 5.29
C ILE A 33 14.22 14.13 5.13
N LYS A 34 14.61 15.14 4.35
CA LYS A 34 13.76 16.30 4.04
C LYS A 34 12.76 15.97 2.93
N ASN A 35 11.89 15.01 3.20
CA ASN A 35 10.83 14.61 2.29
C ASN A 35 9.53 15.37 2.66
N PRO A 36 8.98 16.23 1.79
CA PRO A 36 7.76 17.00 2.09
C PRO A 36 6.50 16.13 2.13
N LEU A 37 6.55 14.95 1.49
CA LEU A 37 5.45 14.00 1.39
C LEU A 37 5.77 12.67 2.10
N LYS A 38 6.59 12.72 3.14
CA LYS A 38 6.95 11.54 3.92
C LYS A 38 5.72 10.80 4.44
N GLY A 39 5.76 9.49 4.39
CA GLY A 39 4.66 8.62 4.81
C GLY A 39 3.49 8.51 3.83
N LYS A 40 3.56 9.15 2.67
CA LYS A 40 2.50 9.18 1.65
C LYS A 40 2.91 8.41 0.39
N PHE A 41 1.92 7.99 -0.43
CA PHE A 41 2.18 7.36 -1.73
C PHE A 41 3.19 8.16 -2.56
N LEU A 42 2.96 9.45 -2.69
CA LEU A 42 3.83 10.32 -3.49
C LEU A 42 5.19 10.58 -2.84
N GLY A 43 5.33 10.31 -1.54
CA GLY A 43 6.61 10.42 -0.83
C GLY A 43 7.69 9.49 -1.37
N LEU A 44 7.30 8.34 -1.96
CA LEU A 44 8.24 7.43 -2.60
C LEU A 44 8.84 8.02 -3.88
N LEU A 45 8.16 8.99 -4.50
CA LEU A 45 8.57 9.64 -5.75
C LEU A 45 9.50 10.83 -5.53
N GLU A 46 9.59 11.31 -4.28
CA GLU A 46 10.40 12.48 -3.95
C GLU A 46 11.90 12.19 -4.11
N ASN A 47 12.58 13.10 -4.80
CA ASN A 47 14.01 13.01 -5.11
C ASN A 47 14.85 13.49 -3.92
N CYS A 48 14.75 12.78 -2.80
CA CYS A 48 15.44 13.13 -1.55
C CYS A 48 16.76 12.38 -1.41
N LYS A 49 17.59 12.88 -0.49
CA LYS A 49 18.87 12.26 -0.13
C LYS A 49 19.00 12.17 1.38
N THR A 50 19.77 11.17 1.81
CA THR A 50 20.24 11.06 3.19
C THR A 50 21.20 12.20 3.52
N PRO A 51 21.50 12.47 4.80
CA PRO A 51 22.47 13.51 5.20
C PRO A 51 23.88 13.32 4.60
N ASP A 52 24.27 12.09 4.32
CA ASP A 52 25.55 11.71 3.70
C ASP A 52 25.48 11.62 2.15
N GLY A 53 24.32 12.01 1.57
CA GLY A 53 24.17 12.24 0.13
C GLY A 53 23.66 11.05 -0.71
N HIS A 54 23.31 9.91 -0.09
CA HIS A 54 22.75 8.78 -0.81
C HIS A 54 21.28 9.03 -1.23
N PRO A 55 20.83 8.52 -2.39
CA PRO A 55 19.45 8.67 -2.82
C PRO A 55 18.50 7.90 -1.93
N THR A 56 17.25 8.34 -1.88
CA THR A 56 16.14 7.67 -1.19
C THR A 56 15.00 7.39 -2.19
N GLY A 57 13.90 6.82 -1.73
CA GLY A 57 12.74 6.58 -2.58
C GLY A 57 13.01 5.62 -3.75
N LEU A 58 12.38 5.85 -4.87
CA LEU A 58 12.53 5.00 -6.06
C LEU A 58 13.95 4.97 -6.61
N GLN A 59 14.70 6.06 -6.49
CA GLN A 59 16.08 6.10 -6.98
C GLN A 59 16.97 5.12 -6.22
N TYR A 60 16.82 5.03 -4.89
CA TYR A 60 17.53 4.04 -4.08
C TYR A 60 17.22 2.60 -4.54
N LEU A 61 15.95 2.27 -4.74
CA LEU A 61 15.53 0.93 -5.17
C LEU A 61 16.07 0.58 -6.57
N LYS A 62 16.13 1.57 -7.45
CA LYS A 62 16.71 1.41 -8.79
C LYS A 62 18.21 1.13 -8.73
N GLU A 63 18.96 1.86 -7.91
CA GLU A 63 20.40 1.65 -7.74
C GLU A 63 20.71 0.32 -7.05
N LEU A 64 19.81 -0.16 -6.19
CA LEU A 64 19.90 -1.48 -5.55
C LEU A 64 19.64 -2.64 -6.53
N GLY A 65 19.09 -2.36 -7.72
CA GLY A 65 18.77 -3.38 -8.74
C GLY A 65 17.48 -4.14 -8.47
N VAL A 66 16.54 -3.52 -7.74
CA VAL A 66 15.21 -4.09 -7.48
C VAL A 66 14.44 -4.24 -8.80
N THR A 67 13.80 -5.39 -9.00
CA THR A 67 12.94 -5.65 -10.16
C THR A 67 11.45 -5.56 -9.83
N HIS A 68 11.10 -5.85 -8.58
CA HIS A 68 9.71 -5.84 -8.09
C HIS A 68 9.65 -5.16 -6.74
N ILE A 69 8.73 -4.22 -6.59
CA ILE A 69 8.39 -3.61 -5.30
C ILE A 69 7.12 -4.29 -4.80
N GLN A 70 7.20 -4.94 -3.63
CA GLN A 70 6.04 -5.47 -2.93
C GLN A 70 5.58 -4.43 -1.92
N LEU A 71 4.41 -3.85 -2.16
CA LEU A 71 3.79 -2.93 -1.20
C LEU A 71 3.07 -3.75 -0.14
N GLN A 72 3.44 -3.59 1.14
CA GLN A 72 2.65 -4.05 2.28
C GLN A 72 1.24 -3.46 2.15
N PRO A 73 0.21 -4.01 2.84
CA PRO A 73 -1.17 -3.75 2.48
C PRO A 73 -1.49 -2.27 2.29
N ILE A 74 -2.05 -1.95 1.13
CA ILE A 74 -2.45 -0.60 0.71
C ILE A 74 -3.96 -0.46 0.56
N TYR A 75 -4.72 -1.49 0.96
CA TYR A 75 -6.17 -1.40 1.07
C TYR A 75 -6.55 -0.66 2.34
N ASP A 76 -7.74 -0.07 2.33
CA ASP A 76 -8.36 0.62 3.46
C ASP A 76 -8.41 -0.32 4.67
N PHE A 77 -7.65 0.00 5.71
CA PHE A 77 -7.48 -0.81 6.92
C PHE A 77 -7.92 -0.04 8.17
N GLY A 78 -8.22 -0.77 9.25
CA GLY A 78 -8.65 -0.20 10.51
C GLY A 78 -7.50 0.35 11.36
N SER A 79 -7.83 0.79 12.58
CA SER A 79 -6.87 1.15 13.63
C SER A 79 -5.91 2.30 13.29
N VAL A 80 -6.24 3.15 12.31
CA VAL A 80 -5.54 4.40 12.02
C VAL A 80 -6.51 5.58 12.03
N ASP A 81 -5.96 6.77 12.19
CA ASP A 81 -6.67 8.03 12.02
C ASP A 81 -6.11 8.72 10.79
N GLU A 82 -6.80 8.60 9.65
CA GLU A 82 -6.34 9.14 8.37
C GLU A 82 -6.10 10.66 8.41
N LEU A 83 -6.87 11.37 9.27
CA LEU A 83 -6.78 12.83 9.43
C LEU A 83 -5.66 13.24 10.40
N ASN A 84 -5.22 12.33 11.26
CA ASN A 84 -4.15 12.54 12.23
C ASN A 84 -3.09 11.43 12.08
N PRO A 85 -2.31 11.44 11.00
CA PRO A 85 -1.49 10.30 10.58
C PRO A 85 -0.38 9.90 11.55
N ASP A 86 -0.02 10.76 12.49
CA ASP A 86 1.02 10.50 13.49
C ASP A 86 0.47 9.94 14.81
N LYS A 87 -0.86 9.81 14.94
CA LYS A 87 -1.52 9.41 16.18
C LYS A 87 -1.48 7.91 16.43
N LEU A 88 -1.64 7.13 15.37
CA LEU A 88 -1.70 5.67 15.41
C LEU A 88 -0.82 5.08 14.31
N TYR A 89 -0.42 3.82 14.50
CA TYR A 89 0.39 3.07 13.56
C TYR A 89 -0.25 1.72 13.25
N ASN A 90 -0.21 1.32 11.98
CA ASN A 90 -0.71 0.02 11.53
C ASN A 90 0.13 -0.50 10.36
N TRP A 91 0.31 -1.80 10.29
CA TRP A 91 0.94 -2.46 9.15
C TRP A 91 -0.01 -2.70 7.97
N GLY A 92 -1.33 -2.55 8.19
CA GLY A 92 -2.35 -2.69 7.16
C GLY A 92 -2.98 -4.08 7.03
N TYR A 93 -2.73 -4.99 7.97
CA TYR A 93 -3.25 -6.37 7.90
C TYR A 93 -4.63 -6.57 8.52
N ASP A 94 -5.41 -5.51 8.68
CA ASP A 94 -6.77 -5.54 9.24
C ASP A 94 -7.76 -4.77 8.32
N PRO A 95 -8.10 -5.34 7.15
CA PRO A 95 -8.82 -4.62 6.10
C PRO A 95 -10.25 -4.24 6.51
N VAL A 96 -10.59 -2.99 6.26
CA VAL A 96 -11.94 -2.42 6.38
C VAL A 96 -12.65 -2.48 5.02
N GLN A 97 -11.92 -2.22 3.93
CA GLN A 97 -12.45 -2.31 2.57
C GLN A 97 -11.43 -2.96 1.64
N TYR A 98 -11.84 -4.02 0.95
CA TYR A 98 -11.01 -4.60 -0.11
C TYR A 98 -11.01 -3.73 -1.36
N ASN A 99 -9.86 -3.66 -2.04
CA ASN A 99 -9.67 -2.96 -3.31
C ASN A 99 -9.94 -1.44 -3.27
N VAL A 100 -9.97 -0.85 -2.09
CA VAL A 100 -10.05 0.60 -1.88
C VAL A 100 -8.69 1.08 -1.37
N PRO A 101 -8.03 2.05 -2.00
CA PRO A 101 -6.74 2.55 -1.53
C PRO A 101 -6.84 3.22 -0.16
N GLU A 102 -5.84 2.96 0.68
CA GLU A 102 -5.74 3.49 2.04
C GLU A 102 -5.60 5.03 2.03
N GLY A 103 -6.44 5.71 2.81
CA GLY A 103 -6.43 7.16 2.92
C GLY A 103 -5.27 7.72 3.75
N TRP A 104 -4.75 6.94 4.69
CA TRP A 104 -3.58 7.31 5.49
C TRP A 104 -2.34 7.61 4.64
N TYR A 105 -2.23 6.95 3.48
CA TYR A 105 -1.15 7.18 2.51
C TYR A 105 -1.45 8.28 1.50
N SER A 106 -2.66 8.85 1.49
CA SER A 106 -3.02 9.97 0.61
C SER A 106 -2.61 11.32 1.21
N THR A 107 -2.33 12.29 0.36
CA THR A 107 -2.09 13.68 0.78
C THR A 107 -3.38 14.39 1.21
N ASP A 108 -4.54 13.88 0.79
CA ASP A 108 -5.85 14.32 1.26
C ASP A 108 -6.79 13.12 1.40
N PRO A 109 -6.97 12.58 2.61
CA PRO A 109 -7.83 11.43 2.84
C PRO A 109 -9.32 11.71 2.65
N ASN A 110 -9.76 12.97 2.70
CA ASN A 110 -11.16 13.34 2.48
C ASN A 110 -11.57 13.28 1.00
N ASP A 111 -10.60 13.29 0.07
CA ASP A 111 -10.87 13.17 -1.35
C ASP A 111 -10.61 11.72 -1.84
N PRO A 112 -11.66 10.92 -2.09
CA PRO A 112 -11.51 9.54 -2.55
C PRO A 112 -10.84 9.43 -3.93
N TYR A 113 -10.98 10.44 -4.78
CA TYR A 113 -10.28 10.48 -6.06
C TYR A 113 -8.79 10.75 -5.89
N LYS A 114 -8.42 11.51 -4.86
CA LYS A 114 -7.04 11.81 -4.57
C LYS A 114 -6.25 10.55 -4.22
N ARG A 115 -6.74 9.77 -3.25
CA ARG A 115 -6.09 8.51 -2.86
C ARG A 115 -5.93 7.55 -4.04
N LEU A 116 -6.96 7.44 -4.89
CA LEU A 116 -6.94 6.62 -6.10
C LEU A 116 -5.93 7.10 -7.13
N ASN A 117 -5.87 8.41 -7.36
CA ASN A 117 -4.98 9.01 -8.35
C ASN A 117 -3.52 8.98 -7.90
N GLU A 118 -3.24 9.17 -6.61
CA GLU A 118 -1.88 9.12 -6.07
C GLU A 118 -1.31 7.70 -6.10
N LEU A 119 -2.11 6.68 -5.77
CA LEU A 119 -1.68 5.29 -5.92
C LEU A 119 -1.41 4.95 -7.40
N ARG A 120 -2.28 5.37 -8.32
CA ARG A 120 -2.07 5.17 -9.76
C ARG A 120 -0.80 5.87 -10.25
N GLN A 121 -0.54 7.06 -9.78
CA GLN A 121 0.67 7.80 -10.11
C GLN A 121 1.91 7.09 -9.57
N LEU A 122 1.88 6.61 -8.35
CA LEU A 122 2.98 5.83 -7.77
C LEU A 122 3.29 4.60 -8.62
N ILE A 123 2.27 3.81 -8.98
CA ILE A 123 2.44 2.61 -9.80
C ILE A 123 3.03 2.97 -11.17
N ASP A 124 2.53 4.03 -11.79
CA ASP A 124 2.98 4.49 -13.11
C ASP A 124 4.47 4.89 -13.10
N GLU A 125 4.89 5.63 -12.07
CA GLU A 125 6.29 6.04 -11.92
C GLU A 125 7.22 4.87 -11.54
N ILE A 126 6.74 3.87 -10.81
CA ILE A 126 7.46 2.62 -10.58
C ILE A 126 7.68 1.88 -11.91
N HIS A 127 6.66 1.81 -12.77
CA HIS A 127 6.77 1.24 -14.11
C HIS A 127 7.75 2.02 -14.98
N HIS A 128 7.68 3.35 -14.95
CA HIS A 128 8.62 4.23 -15.64
C HIS A 128 10.07 3.99 -15.21
N ALA A 129 10.29 3.73 -13.93
CA ALA A 129 11.61 3.39 -13.40
C ALA A 129 12.12 1.98 -13.80
N GLY A 130 11.31 1.20 -14.52
CA GLY A 130 11.64 -0.15 -14.98
C GLY A 130 11.36 -1.26 -13.96
N MET A 131 10.67 -0.95 -12.86
CA MET A 131 10.30 -1.92 -11.81
C MET A 131 8.83 -2.29 -11.92
N ARG A 132 8.44 -3.41 -11.31
CA ARG A 132 7.07 -3.92 -11.25
C ARG A 132 6.51 -3.78 -9.83
N VAL A 133 5.19 -3.72 -9.72
CA VAL A 133 4.51 -3.66 -8.43
C VAL A 133 3.84 -5.00 -8.13
N THR A 134 4.04 -5.48 -6.91
CA THR A 134 3.30 -6.58 -6.30
C THR A 134 2.54 -6.01 -5.11
N MET A 135 1.29 -6.38 -4.95
CA MET A 135 0.46 -5.98 -3.82
C MET A 135 0.40 -7.13 -2.81
N ASP A 136 0.66 -6.82 -1.55
CA ASP A 136 0.33 -7.70 -0.44
C ASP A 136 -1.15 -7.55 -0.11
N VAL A 137 -1.89 -8.64 -0.11
CA VAL A 137 -3.36 -8.63 0.03
C VAL A 137 -3.83 -9.57 1.12
N VAL A 138 -4.79 -9.12 1.93
CA VAL A 138 -5.34 -9.83 3.08
C VAL A 138 -6.82 -10.12 2.79
N TYR A 139 -7.12 -11.33 2.33
CA TYR A 139 -8.50 -11.76 2.03
C TYR A 139 -9.05 -12.81 3.00
N ASN A 140 -8.25 -13.22 4.00
CA ASN A 140 -8.61 -14.27 4.94
C ASN A 140 -9.40 -13.76 6.16
N HIS A 141 -9.36 -12.47 6.44
CA HIS A 141 -10.12 -11.85 7.54
C HIS A 141 -10.43 -10.38 7.25
N VAL A 142 -11.24 -9.78 8.10
CA VAL A 142 -11.63 -8.37 8.07
C VAL A 142 -11.41 -7.75 9.45
N TYR A 143 -11.30 -6.41 9.50
CA TYR A 143 -11.13 -5.67 10.75
C TYR A 143 -12.28 -5.90 11.74
N ASP A 144 -13.52 -5.76 11.27
CA ASP A 144 -14.73 -6.02 12.09
C ASP A 144 -15.84 -6.58 11.20
N ASN A 145 -16.23 -7.82 11.48
CA ASN A 145 -17.26 -8.52 10.73
C ASN A 145 -18.65 -7.91 10.85
N LYS A 146 -18.95 -7.19 11.94
CA LYS A 146 -20.26 -6.57 12.17
C LYS A 146 -20.49 -5.35 11.30
N THR A 147 -19.42 -4.62 10.99
CA THR A 147 -19.47 -3.40 10.18
C THR A 147 -19.17 -3.68 8.71
N PHE A 148 -18.47 -4.77 8.41
CA PHE A 148 -18.08 -5.10 7.05
C PHE A 148 -19.32 -5.37 6.16
N PRO A 149 -19.37 -4.82 4.93
CA PRO A 149 -20.59 -4.83 4.12
C PRO A 149 -21.01 -6.20 3.61
N PHE A 150 -20.13 -7.19 3.57
CA PHE A 150 -20.39 -8.48 2.92
C PHE A 150 -21.55 -9.25 3.56
N ASP A 151 -21.61 -9.32 4.88
CA ASP A 151 -22.69 -10.04 5.56
C ASP A 151 -24.04 -9.30 5.47
N LYS A 152 -23.99 -7.97 5.27
CA LYS A 152 -25.19 -7.17 4.98
C LYS A 152 -25.72 -7.39 3.56
N LEU A 153 -24.81 -7.60 2.60
CA LEU A 153 -25.15 -7.86 1.20
C LEU A 153 -25.65 -9.28 0.97
N VAL A 154 -24.93 -10.26 1.51
CA VAL A 154 -25.26 -11.70 1.37
C VAL A 154 -25.00 -12.39 2.73
N PRO A 155 -25.99 -12.35 3.64
CA PRO A 155 -25.87 -12.94 4.96
C PRO A 155 -25.46 -14.41 4.92
N GLY A 156 -24.48 -14.79 5.74
CA GLY A 156 -24.02 -16.16 5.90
C GLY A 156 -23.19 -16.74 4.75
N TYR A 157 -22.83 -15.93 3.74
CA TYR A 157 -22.06 -16.41 2.58
C TYR A 157 -20.54 -16.23 2.74
N TYR A 158 -20.11 -15.07 3.16
CA TYR A 158 -18.68 -14.74 3.16
C TYR A 158 -17.95 -15.13 4.44
N PHE A 159 -18.65 -15.14 5.57
CA PHE A 159 -18.07 -15.50 6.86
C PHE A 159 -18.37 -16.95 7.23
N ARG A 160 -17.51 -17.53 8.05
CA ARG A 160 -17.70 -18.90 8.54
C ARG A 160 -18.50 -18.90 9.83
N TYR A 161 -19.47 -19.79 9.90
CA TYR A 161 -20.32 -19.98 11.06
C TYR A 161 -20.21 -21.43 11.54
N ASP A 162 -20.29 -21.63 12.84
CA ASP A 162 -20.40 -22.96 13.44
C ASP A 162 -21.84 -23.53 13.31
N GLU A 163 -22.04 -24.76 13.78
CA GLU A 163 -23.35 -25.43 13.75
C GLU A 163 -24.45 -24.69 14.55
N ARG A 164 -24.05 -23.77 15.44
CA ARG A 164 -24.96 -22.94 16.25
C ARG A 164 -25.22 -21.57 15.62
N GLY A 165 -24.68 -21.34 14.44
CA GLY A 165 -24.79 -20.06 13.75
C GLY A 165 -23.92 -18.93 14.35
N MET A 166 -22.90 -19.28 15.13
CA MET A 166 -21.96 -18.30 15.66
C MET A 166 -20.78 -18.16 14.72
N LEU A 167 -20.33 -16.91 14.53
CA LEU A 167 -19.11 -16.62 13.76
C LEU A 167 -17.92 -17.35 14.36
N THR A 168 -17.16 -18.03 13.50
CA THR A 168 -15.93 -18.69 13.90
C THR A 168 -14.72 -17.81 13.60
N ASN A 169 -13.76 -17.79 14.53
CA ASN A 169 -12.43 -17.28 14.22
C ASN A 169 -11.67 -18.35 13.43
N VAL A 170 -10.95 -17.92 12.41
CA VAL A 170 -10.07 -18.79 11.63
C VAL A 170 -8.71 -18.83 12.30
#